data_831574f806127bade8dddc481edb2701
#
_entry.id   831574f806127bade8dddc481edb2701
#
_cell.length_a   1.000
_cell.length_b   1.000
_cell.length_c   1.000
_cell.angle_alpha   90.00
_cell.angle_beta   90.00
_cell.angle_gamma   90.00
#
_symmetry.space_group_name_H-M   'P 1'
#
loop_
_entity.id
_entity.type
_entity.pdbx_description
1 polymer ?
#
loop_
_entity_poly.entity_id
_entity_poly.type
_entity_poly.pdbx_seq_one_letter_code
_entity_poly.pdbx_strand_id
1 'polypeptide(L)'
;MTVIMMKQLVFFIVITVIASCGQNEPLTNYEPKSPQEQALKSILLDFQDGVNTLDAKKIESLIHPKASLMTGRERKTLSKEEYVKILPKRLAGNPFIALGKPKMTVSGDKAEVKIYMTRGNYNGLVVYNMILEDNKWYIQGWKY
;
A
#
# COMPACT_ATOMS: atom_id res chain seq x y z
N MET A 1 48.12 -30.93 -44.82
CA MET A 1 46.69 -30.48 -44.70
C MET A 1 46.32 -30.54 -43.25
N THR A 2 46.28 -29.40 -42.60
CA THR A 2 46.03 -29.34 -41.20
C THR A 2 44.59 -28.73 -41.00
N VAL A 3 43.67 -29.59 -40.55
CA VAL A 3 42.31 -29.16 -40.27
C VAL A 3 42.32 -28.54 -38.89
N ILE A 4 42.13 -27.21 -38.82
CA ILE A 4 41.95 -26.46 -37.58
C ILE A 4 40.47 -26.59 -37.16
N MET A 5 40.23 -27.45 -36.16
CA MET A 5 38.92 -27.50 -35.48
C MET A 5 38.79 -26.27 -34.58
N MET A 6 38.04 -25.31 -35.03
CA MET A 6 37.58 -24.19 -34.19
C MET A 6 36.51 -24.70 -33.24
N LYS A 7 36.90 -24.92 -31.97
CA LYS A 7 35.96 -25.15 -30.89
C LYS A 7 35.23 -23.83 -30.58
N GLN A 8 33.97 -23.75 -30.97
CA GLN A 8 33.09 -22.69 -30.52
C GLN A 8 32.80 -22.89 -29.04
N LEU A 9 33.36 -22.01 -28.23
CA LEU A 9 33.06 -21.89 -26.82
C LEU A 9 31.72 -21.15 -26.68
N VAL A 10 30.65 -21.92 -26.48
CA VAL A 10 29.34 -21.34 -26.20
C VAL A 10 29.38 -20.87 -24.75
N PHE A 11 29.49 -19.55 -24.55
CA PHE A 11 29.34 -18.92 -23.26
C PHE A 11 27.85 -18.92 -22.90
N PHE A 12 27.42 -19.86 -22.07
CA PHE A 12 26.12 -19.77 -21.39
C PHE A 12 26.19 -18.65 -20.34
N ILE A 13 25.68 -17.49 -20.69
CA ILE A 13 25.40 -16.46 -19.70
C ILE A 13 24.16 -16.90 -18.93
N VAL A 14 24.40 -17.53 -17.79
CA VAL A 14 23.32 -17.74 -16.80
C VAL A 14 22.97 -16.38 -16.21
N ILE A 15 21.93 -15.76 -16.75
CA ILE A 15 21.30 -14.60 -16.13
C ILE A 15 20.59 -15.11 -14.89
N THR A 16 21.26 -15.04 -13.75
CA THR A 16 20.63 -15.24 -12.45
C THR A 16 19.73 -14.02 -12.24
N VAL A 17 18.46 -14.16 -12.57
CA VAL A 17 17.43 -13.22 -12.15
C VAL A 17 17.33 -13.36 -10.64
N ILE A 18 18.02 -12.48 -9.92
CA ILE A 18 17.81 -12.32 -8.49
C ILE A 18 16.38 -11.84 -8.35
N ALA A 19 15.48 -12.75 -7.95
CA ALA A 19 14.15 -12.39 -7.53
C ALA A 19 14.31 -11.50 -6.28
N SER A 20 14.43 -10.20 -6.49
CA SER A 20 14.35 -9.18 -5.45
C SER A 20 13.04 -9.43 -4.73
N CYS A 21 13.09 -9.70 -3.43
CA CYS A 21 11.91 -9.87 -2.58
C CYS A 21 10.92 -8.75 -2.87
N GLY A 22 9.74 -9.13 -3.40
CA GLY A 22 8.72 -8.21 -3.90
C GLY A 22 8.04 -7.32 -2.85
N GLN A 23 8.64 -7.20 -1.67
CA GLN A 23 8.19 -6.31 -0.59
C GLN A 23 8.49 -4.82 -0.85
N ASN A 24 9.45 -4.53 -1.73
CA ASN A 24 9.88 -3.17 -2.05
C ASN A 24 9.27 -2.63 -3.35
N GLU A 25 8.44 -3.41 -4.04
CA GLU A 25 7.74 -2.89 -5.21
C GLU A 25 6.68 -1.87 -4.78
N PRO A 26 6.64 -0.67 -5.41
CA PRO A 26 5.62 0.33 -5.08
C PRO A 26 4.22 -0.16 -5.45
N LEU A 27 3.22 0.32 -4.70
CA LEU A 27 1.81 0.01 -4.94
C LEU A 27 1.38 0.33 -6.38
N THR A 28 1.97 1.34 -7.01
CA THR A 28 1.70 1.70 -8.41
C THR A 28 1.94 0.55 -9.38
N ASN A 29 2.91 -0.30 -9.10
CA ASN A 29 3.27 -1.44 -9.96
C ASN A 29 2.42 -2.70 -9.70
N TYR A 30 1.56 -2.67 -8.68
CA TYR A 30 0.67 -3.79 -8.40
C TYR A 30 -0.37 -3.95 -9.50
N GLU A 31 -0.49 -5.15 -10.05
CA GLU A 31 -1.52 -5.49 -11.04
C GLU A 31 -2.72 -6.14 -10.33
N PRO A 32 -3.87 -5.44 -10.25
CA PRO A 32 -5.08 -5.98 -9.65
C PRO A 32 -5.63 -7.18 -10.43
N LYS A 33 -6.10 -8.19 -9.71
CA LYS A 33 -6.64 -9.43 -10.28
C LYS A 33 -8.16 -9.39 -10.45
N SER A 34 -8.82 -8.34 -9.96
CA SER A 34 -10.26 -8.16 -10.02
C SER A 34 -10.64 -6.68 -9.99
N PRO A 35 -11.89 -6.32 -10.41
CA PRO A 35 -12.40 -4.96 -10.25
C PRO A 35 -12.38 -4.46 -8.80
N GLN A 36 -12.61 -5.35 -7.83
CA GLN A 36 -12.55 -5.01 -6.41
C GLN A 36 -11.13 -4.65 -5.98
N GLU A 37 -10.14 -5.44 -6.37
CA GLU A 37 -8.72 -5.11 -6.09
C GLU A 37 -8.29 -3.80 -6.76
N GLN A 38 -8.80 -3.51 -7.96
CA GLN A 38 -8.54 -2.23 -8.63
C GLN A 38 -9.12 -1.07 -7.82
N ALA A 39 -10.34 -1.19 -7.29
CA ALA A 39 -10.96 -0.16 -6.47
C ALA A 39 -10.18 0.04 -5.16
N LEU A 40 -9.76 -1.03 -4.50
CA LEU A 40 -8.96 -0.97 -3.27
C LEU A 40 -7.58 -0.32 -3.52
N LYS A 41 -6.92 -0.68 -4.64
CA LYS A 41 -5.67 -0.04 -5.06
C LYS A 41 -5.84 1.47 -5.23
N SER A 42 -6.91 1.89 -5.91
CA SER A 42 -7.19 3.32 -6.13
C SER A 42 -7.36 4.08 -4.82
N ILE A 43 -8.09 3.53 -3.85
CA ILE A 43 -8.28 4.16 -2.53
C ILE A 43 -6.95 4.30 -1.78
N LEU A 44 -6.11 3.28 -1.81
CA LEU A 44 -4.81 3.34 -1.14
C LEU A 44 -3.84 4.32 -1.82
N LEU A 45 -3.88 4.43 -3.16
CA LEU A 45 -3.13 5.45 -3.88
C LEU A 45 -3.64 6.86 -3.56
N ASP A 46 -4.96 7.06 -3.49
CA ASP A 46 -5.56 8.33 -3.08
C ASP A 46 -5.22 8.70 -1.63
N PHE A 47 -5.18 7.71 -0.75
CA PHE A 47 -4.72 7.91 0.63
C PHE A 47 -3.25 8.33 0.69
N GLN A 48 -2.37 7.63 -0.02
CA GLN A 48 -0.96 7.99 -0.12
C GLN A 48 -0.79 9.41 -0.69
N ASP A 49 -1.49 9.72 -1.77
CA ASP A 49 -1.45 11.05 -2.37
C ASP A 49 -1.97 12.12 -1.40
N GLY A 50 -3.09 11.89 -0.73
CA GLY A 50 -3.64 12.81 0.27
C GLY A 50 -2.65 13.11 1.41
N VAL A 51 -1.93 12.08 1.90
CA VAL A 51 -0.87 12.29 2.91
C VAL A 51 0.29 13.10 2.34
N ASN A 52 0.74 12.75 1.15
CA ASN A 52 1.93 13.36 0.54
C ASN A 52 1.69 14.79 0.03
N THR A 53 0.43 15.14 -0.26
CA THR A 53 0.02 16.51 -0.65
C THR A 53 -0.60 17.31 0.50
N LEU A 54 -0.64 16.74 1.71
CA LEU A 54 -1.24 17.36 2.90
C LEU A 54 -2.75 17.69 2.73
N ASP A 55 -3.46 16.88 1.94
CA ASP A 55 -4.87 17.04 1.65
C ASP A 55 -5.76 16.29 2.65
N ALA A 56 -6.07 16.96 3.77
CA ALA A 56 -6.90 16.39 4.82
C ALA A 56 -8.32 16.04 4.33
N LYS A 57 -8.90 16.83 3.42
CA LYS A 57 -10.24 16.57 2.88
C LYS A 57 -10.28 15.32 2.02
N LYS A 58 -9.26 15.12 1.20
CA LYS A 58 -9.11 13.91 0.42
C LYS A 58 -9.07 12.68 1.33
N ILE A 59 -8.22 12.70 2.34
CA ILE A 59 -8.11 11.60 3.31
C ILE A 59 -9.45 11.36 4.03
N GLU A 60 -10.10 12.41 4.52
CA GLU A 60 -11.41 12.32 5.19
C GLU A 60 -12.46 11.61 4.32
N SER A 61 -12.49 11.91 3.02
CA SER A 61 -13.45 11.32 2.06
C SER A 61 -13.27 9.82 1.84
N LEU A 62 -12.08 9.28 2.14
CA LEU A 62 -11.76 7.86 2.00
C LEU A 62 -12.11 7.03 3.23
N ILE A 63 -12.37 7.69 4.35
CA ILE A 63 -12.60 7.05 5.65
C ILE A 63 -14.10 6.86 5.88
N HIS A 64 -14.49 5.64 6.25
CA HIS A 64 -15.88 5.33 6.59
C HIS A 64 -16.35 6.13 7.82
N PRO A 65 -17.62 6.59 7.87
CA PRO A 65 -18.14 7.33 9.02
C PRO A 65 -17.99 6.61 10.36
N LYS A 66 -18.11 5.27 10.36
CA LYS A 66 -17.96 4.42 11.56
C LYS A 66 -16.56 3.80 11.67
N ALA A 67 -15.54 4.45 11.12
CA ALA A 67 -14.18 3.94 11.17
C ALA A 67 -13.60 3.92 12.59
N SER A 68 -12.67 2.99 12.80
CA SER A 68 -11.90 2.83 14.03
C SER A 68 -10.42 2.80 13.65
N LEU A 69 -9.73 3.90 13.92
CA LEU A 69 -8.41 4.18 13.39
C LEU A 69 -7.35 4.12 14.50
N MET A 70 -6.37 3.26 14.34
CA MET A 70 -5.29 3.13 15.33
C MET A 70 -4.24 4.22 15.12
N THR A 71 -3.88 4.92 16.19
CA THR A 71 -2.72 5.85 16.17
C THR A 71 -1.43 5.07 16.39
N GLY A 72 -0.36 5.43 15.65
CA GLY A 72 0.88 4.65 15.59
C GLY A 72 1.52 4.37 16.95
N ARG A 73 2.10 5.39 17.61
CA ARG A 73 2.90 5.19 18.83
C ARG A 73 2.08 4.81 20.06
N GLU A 74 0.92 5.41 20.23
CA GLU A 74 0.11 5.23 21.44
C GLU A 74 -0.83 4.04 21.36
N ARG A 75 -0.97 3.42 20.19
CA ARG A 75 -1.95 2.34 19.89
C ARG A 75 -3.37 2.67 20.36
N LYS A 76 -3.67 3.95 20.44
CA LYS A 76 -5.00 4.44 20.78
C LYS A 76 -5.89 4.39 19.54
N THR A 77 -7.11 3.95 19.72
CA THR A 77 -8.12 3.93 18.66
C THR A 77 -8.92 5.22 18.68
N LEU A 78 -9.05 5.86 17.53
CA LEU A 78 -9.83 7.07 17.31
C LEU A 78 -11.03 6.79 16.40
N SER A 79 -12.13 7.48 16.65
CA SER A 79 -13.22 7.60 15.67
C SER A 79 -12.78 8.44 14.46
N LYS A 80 -13.53 8.38 13.37
CA LYS A 80 -13.29 9.27 12.22
C LYS A 80 -13.27 10.74 12.63
N GLU A 81 -14.25 11.16 13.43
CA GLU A 81 -14.36 12.56 13.88
C GLU A 81 -13.13 13.00 14.69
N GLU A 82 -12.69 12.19 15.64
CA GLU A 82 -11.48 12.47 16.43
C GLU A 82 -10.24 12.53 15.55
N TYR A 83 -10.13 11.61 14.60
CA TYR A 83 -9.00 11.55 13.68
C TYR A 83 -8.94 12.78 12.77
N VAL A 84 -10.07 13.19 12.19
CA VAL A 84 -10.16 14.37 11.32
C VAL A 84 -9.77 15.66 12.05
N LYS A 85 -10.13 15.81 13.31
CA LYS A 85 -9.73 16.97 14.13
C LYS A 85 -8.21 17.13 14.27
N ILE A 86 -7.48 16.02 14.37
CA ILE A 86 -6.03 16.04 14.53
C ILE A 86 -5.26 15.92 13.22
N LEU A 87 -5.95 15.59 12.12
CA LEU A 87 -5.32 15.27 10.83
C LEU A 87 -4.47 16.40 10.28
N PRO A 88 -4.89 17.68 10.24
CA PRO A 88 -4.05 18.76 9.72
C PRO A 88 -2.70 18.88 10.45
N LYS A 89 -2.72 18.78 11.78
CA LYS A 89 -1.50 18.80 12.60
C LYS A 89 -0.60 17.59 12.34
N ARG A 90 -1.23 16.41 12.19
CA ARG A 90 -0.49 15.17 11.87
C ARG A 90 0.17 15.23 10.51
N LEU A 91 -0.51 15.74 9.50
CA LEU A 91 0.01 15.87 8.14
C LEU A 91 1.20 16.84 8.10
N ALA A 92 1.07 18.02 8.75
CA ALA A 92 2.13 19.01 8.80
C ALA A 92 3.43 18.51 9.46
N GLY A 93 3.32 17.61 10.44
CA GLY A 93 4.46 17.03 11.16
C GLY A 93 4.99 15.72 10.61
N ASN A 94 4.39 15.18 9.55
CA ASN A 94 4.71 13.85 9.07
C ASN A 94 5.42 13.87 7.71
N PRO A 95 6.49 13.06 7.55
CA PRO A 95 7.13 12.87 6.27
C PRO A 95 6.20 12.14 5.28
N PHE A 96 6.62 12.11 4.01
CA PHE A 96 5.95 11.33 2.97
C PHE A 96 5.79 9.87 3.35
N ILE A 97 4.68 9.27 2.89
CA ILE A 97 4.50 7.84 2.92
C ILE A 97 4.71 7.23 1.54
N ALA A 98 5.20 5.99 1.54
CA ALA A 98 5.27 5.14 0.37
C ALA A 98 4.65 3.79 0.71
N LEU A 99 3.67 3.38 -0.08
CA LEU A 99 3.01 2.08 0.04
C LEU A 99 3.63 1.09 -0.95
N GLY A 100 3.95 -0.09 -0.45
CA GLY A 100 4.53 -1.17 -1.24
C GLY A 100 3.48 -2.07 -1.89
N LYS A 101 3.92 -3.25 -2.32
CA LYS A 101 3.04 -4.27 -2.92
C LYS A 101 2.06 -4.84 -1.88
N PRO A 102 0.76 -4.81 -2.15
CA PRO A 102 -0.24 -5.29 -1.20
C PRO A 102 -0.48 -6.80 -1.33
N LYS A 103 -0.95 -7.40 -0.23
CA LYS A 103 -1.69 -8.65 -0.24
C LYS A 103 -3.14 -8.32 0.11
N MET A 104 -4.04 -8.51 -0.85
CA MET A 104 -5.46 -8.21 -0.70
C MET A 104 -6.27 -9.49 -0.51
N THR A 105 -7.22 -9.46 0.42
CA THR A 105 -8.20 -10.52 0.64
C THR A 105 -9.58 -9.88 0.65
N VAL A 106 -10.41 -10.22 -0.34
CA VAL A 106 -11.77 -9.68 -0.49
C VAL A 106 -12.79 -10.76 -0.14
N SER A 107 -13.74 -10.44 0.71
CA SER A 107 -14.84 -11.32 1.11
C SER A 107 -16.14 -10.52 1.19
N GLY A 108 -16.97 -10.60 0.13
CA GLY A 108 -18.22 -9.85 0.04
C GLY A 108 -18.00 -8.34 0.09
N ASP A 109 -18.59 -7.69 1.08
CA ASP A 109 -18.51 -6.24 1.34
C ASP A 109 -17.31 -5.81 2.19
N LYS A 110 -16.41 -6.75 2.50
CA LYS A 110 -15.22 -6.51 3.34
C LYS A 110 -13.95 -6.89 2.60
N ALA A 111 -12.88 -6.19 2.92
CA ALA A 111 -11.55 -6.57 2.46
C ALA A 111 -10.49 -6.25 3.53
N GLU A 112 -9.44 -7.06 3.52
CA GLU A 112 -8.22 -6.83 4.29
C GLU A 112 -7.07 -6.62 3.32
N VAL A 113 -6.32 -5.54 3.51
CA VAL A 113 -5.13 -5.23 2.72
C VAL A 113 -3.92 -5.16 3.63
N LYS A 114 -3.02 -6.13 3.49
CA LYS A 114 -1.71 -6.14 4.15
C LYS A 114 -0.69 -5.51 3.22
N ILE A 115 -0.05 -4.44 3.68
CA ILE A 115 0.85 -3.66 2.85
C ILE A 115 2.02 -3.11 3.67
N TYR A 116 3.22 -3.13 3.12
CA TYR A 116 4.34 -2.44 3.74
C TYR A 116 4.23 -0.94 3.50
N MET A 117 4.45 -0.16 4.55
CA MET A 117 4.47 1.29 4.49
C MET A 117 5.81 1.81 5.02
N THR A 118 6.42 2.67 4.24
CA THR A 118 7.56 3.47 4.68
C THR A 118 7.09 4.87 5.01
N ARG A 119 7.47 5.37 6.20
CA ARG A 119 7.13 6.72 6.66
C ARG A 119 8.23 7.24 7.59
N GLY A 120 9.04 8.15 7.11
CA GLY A 120 10.23 8.57 7.86
C GLY A 120 11.11 7.36 8.20
N ASN A 121 11.37 7.15 9.48
CA ASN A 121 12.14 6.01 9.98
C ASN A 121 11.30 4.73 10.19
N TYR A 122 9.98 4.81 9.98
CA TYR A 122 9.11 3.65 10.07
C TYR A 122 9.13 2.89 8.75
N ASN A 123 9.35 1.60 8.84
CA ASN A 123 9.18 0.66 7.74
C ASN A 123 8.56 -0.62 8.30
N GLY A 124 7.31 -0.85 8.00
CA GLY A 124 6.61 -1.98 8.58
C GLY A 124 5.30 -2.32 7.89
N LEU A 125 4.73 -3.44 8.31
CA LEU A 125 3.45 -3.92 7.81
C LEU A 125 2.31 -3.11 8.43
N VAL A 126 1.42 -2.64 7.57
CA VAL A 126 0.13 -2.04 7.96
C VAL A 126 -0.99 -2.91 7.41
N VAL A 127 -2.00 -3.12 8.20
CA VAL A 127 -3.21 -3.85 7.81
C VAL A 127 -4.37 -2.87 7.73
N TYR A 128 -4.86 -2.62 6.52
CA TYR A 128 -6.08 -1.83 6.29
C TYR A 128 -7.29 -2.76 6.24
N ASN A 129 -8.31 -2.42 7.01
CA ASN A 129 -9.64 -3.02 6.89
C ASN A 129 -10.52 -2.10 6.06
N MET A 130 -11.14 -2.64 5.03
CA MET A 130 -11.94 -1.92 4.06
C MET A 130 -13.38 -2.43 4.08
N ILE A 131 -14.33 -1.55 3.81
CA ILE A 131 -15.75 -1.89 3.71
C ILE A 131 -16.35 -1.30 2.44
N LEU A 132 -17.20 -2.08 1.78
CA LEU A 132 -18.01 -1.66 0.64
C LEU A 132 -19.39 -1.25 1.16
N GLU A 133 -19.78 0.00 0.93
CA GLU A 133 -21.10 0.55 1.24
C GLU A 133 -21.54 1.44 0.07
N ASP A 134 -22.77 1.29 -0.38
CA ASP A 134 -23.33 2.05 -1.50
C ASP A 134 -22.44 2.05 -2.77
N ASN A 135 -21.94 0.85 -3.13
CA ASN A 135 -21.02 0.63 -4.25
C ASN A 135 -19.69 1.39 -4.17
N LYS A 136 -19.31 1.85 -3.00
CA LYS A 136 -18.04 2.53 -2.76
C LYS A 136 -17.26 1.85 -1.62
N TRP A 137 -15.99 1.62 -1.86
CA TRP A 137 -15.09 1.15 -0.83
C TRP A 137 -14.60 2.32 0.06
N TYR A 138 -14.47 2.04 1.36
CA TYR A 138 -13.95 2.96 2.36
C TYR A 138 -12.93 2.26 3.25
N ILE A 139 -12.01 3.05 3.80
CA ILE A 139 -11.15 2.62 4.89
C ILE A 139 -11.99 2.58 6.16
N GLN A 140 -12.14 1.39 6.75
CA GLN A 140 -12.83 1.19 8.02
C GLN A 140 -11.88 1.26 9.22
N GLY A 141 -10.62 0.96 9.00
CA GLY A 141 -9.60 1.02 10.03
C GLY A 141 -8.25 0.57 9.53
N TRP A 142 -7.25 0.77 10.36
CA TRP A 142 -5.91 0.21 10.16
C TRP A 142 -5.27 -0.13 11.50
N LYS A 143 -4.28 -1.00 11.44
CA LYS A 143 -3.41 -1.38 12.56
C LYS A 143 -1.98 -1.63 12.07
N TYR A 144 -1.02 -1.45 12.96
CA TYR A 144 0.42 -1.64 12.73
C TYR A 144 0.91 -2.92 13.41
#